data_48b51ecc7670f754992be07be335d220
#
_entry.id   48b51ecc7670f754992be07be335d220
#
_cell.length_a   1.000
_cell.length_b   1.000
_cell.length_c   1.000
_cell.angle_alpha   90.00
_cell.angle_beta   90.00
_cell.angle_gamma   90.00
#
_symmetry.space_group_name_H-M   'P 1'
#
loop_
_entity.id
_entity.type
_entity.pdbx_description
1 polymer ?
#
loop_
_entity_poly.entity_id
_entity_poly.type
_entity_poly.pdbx_seq_one_letter_code
_entity_poly.pdbx_strand_id
1 'polypeptide(L)'
;MRCRLSLALAVAAVALGCGYRFAGIGSNVPATARTISIPLFANRTREKGIEVAFQRALEEEFRRRGLLTVVREGDSDLTLSGDIRRFTTTPIAYTATGEAIEYQGFLEVSLKLTDRTGHVLYNNDGLVETLDFGSVTGIVVTASPRFQEGTIDARDLVNMTNVQISEVRRQTSLHELVNQMASDVYLQAVEAF
;
A
#
# COMPACT_ATOMS: atom_id res chain seq x y z
N MET A 1 -0.61 7.86 61.44
CA MET A 1 -0.22 6.70 60.57
C MET A 1 -1.34 6.23 59.60
N ARG A 2 -2.61 6.38 59.97
CA ARG A 2 -3.75 5.94 59.09
C ARG A 2 -3.89 6.73 57.77
N CYS A 3 -3.60 8.02 57.75
CA CYS A 3 -3.76 8.88 56.54
C CYS A 3 -2.71 8.57 55.44
N ARG A 4 -1.50 8.15 55.81
CA ARG A 4 -0.46 7.77 54.84
C ARG A 4 -0.73 6.43 54.15
N LEU A 5 -1.40 5.51 54.82
CA LEU A 5 -1.78 4.22 54.29
C LEU A 5 -2.92 4.36 53.27
N SER A 6 -3.89 5.25 53.53
CA SER A 6 -5.00 5.54 52.60
C SER A 6 -4.51 6.18 51.31
N LEU A 7 -3.51 7.07 51.39
CA LEU A 7 -2.94 7.73 50.23
C LEU A 7 -2.19 6.75 49.36
N ALA A 8 -1.41 5.82 49.95
CA ALA A 8 -0.68 4.78 49.24
C ALA A 8 -1.63 3.81 48.53
N LEU A 9 -2.76 3.46 49.14
CA LEU A 9 -3.77 2.58 48.55
C LEU A 9 -4.48 3.26 47.38
N ALA A 10 -4.74 4.56 47.43
CA ALA A 10 -5.33 5.32 46.33
C ALA A 10 -4.40 5.43 45.11
N VAL A 11 -3.09 5.62 45.33
CA VAL A 11 -2.11 5.68 44.26
C VAL A 11 -1.92 4.30 43.59
N ALA A 12 -1.97 3.23 44.38
CA ALA A 12 -1.91 1.86 43.85
C ALA A 12 -3.15 1.50 42.98
N ALA A 13 -4.33 1.96 43.34
CA ALA A 13 -5.56 1.76 42.59
C ALA A 13 -5.57 2.50 41.25
N VAL A 14 -4.93 3.68 41.14
CA VAL A 14 -4.78 4.44 39.89
C VAL A 14 -3.77 3.80 38.97
N ALA A 15 -2.72 3.17 39.48
CA ALA A 15 -1.71 2.46 38.69
C ALA A 15 -2.25 1.16 38.05
N LEU A 16 -3.27 0.53 38.61
CA LEU A 16 -3.93 -0.65 38.07
C LEU A 16 -5.03 -0.30 37.04
N GLY A 17 -5.40 0.99 36.91
CA GLY A 17 -6.43 1.46 36.01
C GLY A 17 -5.95 1.89 34.62
N CYS A 18 -4.65 1.82 34.30
CA CYS A 18 -4.16 1.96 32.93
C CYS A 18 -4.56 0.71 32.15
N GLY A 19 -5.80 0.71 31.66
CA GLY A 19 -6.36 -0.29 30.76
C GLY A 19 -5.72 -0.27 29.37
N TYR A 20 -4.39 -0.30 29.29
CA TYR A 20 -3.70 -0.72 28.10
C TYR A 20 -3.94 -2.22 27.95
N ARG A 21 -5.06 -2.57 27.36
CA ARG A 21 -5.14 -3.86 26.67
C ARG A 21 -4.10 -3.77 25.56
N PHE A 22 -3.06 -4.59 25.66
CA PHE A 22 -2.36 -5.01 24.47
C PHE A 22 -3.43 -5.60 23.57
N ALA A 23 -3.93 -4.80 22.61
CA ALA A 23 -4.61 -5.30 21.44
C ALA A 23 -3.51 -6.04 20.66
N GLY A 24 -3.34 -7.24 20.97
CA GLY A 24 -2.33 -8.06 20.36
C GLY A 24 -2.65 -9.46 20.74
N ILE A 25 -2.69 -10.22 19.74
CA ILE A 25 -2.58 -11.67 19.69
C ILE A 25 -3.92 -12.34 19.36
N GLY A 26 -4.64 -11.72 18.41
CA GLY A 26 -5.34 -12.53 17.44
C GLY A 26 -4.49 -12.55 16.17
N SER A 27 -3.49 -13.39 16.06
CA SER A 27 -2.85 -13.61 14.77
C SER A 27 -3.69 -14.61 13.98
N ASN A 28 -4.06 -14.28 12.74
CA ASN A 28 -4.67 -15.23 11.82
C ASN A 28 -3.71 -16.36 11.45
N VAL A 29 -2.42 -16.18 11.80
CA VAL A 29 -1.35 -17.13 11.51
C VAL A 29 -1.22 -18.15 12.63
N PRO A 30 -1.33 -19.44 12.34
CA PRO A 30 -1.06 -20.50 13.32
C PRO A 30 0.36 -20.39 13.89
N ALA A 31 0.53 -20.61 15.19
CA ALA A 31 1.85 -20.52 15.86
C ALA A 31 2.89 -21.50 15.30
N THR A 32 2.45 -22.52 14.58
CA THR A 32 3.31 -23.52 13.91
C THR A 32 3.80 -23.09 12.53
N ALA A 33 3.13 -22.13 11.87
CA ALA A 33 3.50 -21.68 10.55
C ALA A 33 4.81 -20.88 10.58
N ARG A 34 5.69 -21.13 9.62
CA ARG A 34 6.99 -20.46 9.46
C ARG A 34 7.19 -19.91 8.07
N THR A 35 6.46 -20.42 7.10
CA THR A 35 6.66 -20.12 5.69
C THR A 35 5.36 -19.66 5.03
N ILE A 36 5.49 -18.76 4.06
CA ILE A 36 4.38 -18.26 3.25
C ILE A 36 4.77 -18.20 1.78
N SER A 37 3.86 -18.60 0.90
CA SER A 37 3.95 -18.33 -0.53
C SER A 37 3.00 -17.20 -0.93
N ILE A 38 3.45 -16.37 -1.86
CA ILE A 38 2.69 -15.25 -2.40
C ILE A 38 2.68 -15.40 -3.93
N PRO A 39 1.76 -16.21 -4.49
CA PRO A 39 1.61 -16.32 -5.93
C PRO A 39 1.20 -14.98 -6.54
N LEU A 40 1.36 -14.86 -7.85
CA LEU A 40 0.95 -13.67 -8.58
C LEU A 40 -0.57 -13.48 -8.44
N PHE A 41 -0.99 -12.31 -7.99
CA PHE A 41 -2.40 -11.95 -7.90
C PHE A 41 -3.03 -11.83 -9.28
N ALA A 42 -4.25 -12.27 -9.45
CA ALA A 42 -4.95 -12.10 -10.73
C ALA A 42 -5.27 -10.61 -10.97
N ASN A 43 -4.82 -10.07 -12.10
CA ASN A 43 -5.07 -8.68 -12.46
C ASN A 43 -6.38 -8.56 -13.24
N ARG A 44 -7.40 -7.94 -12.63
CA ARG A 44 -8.69 -7.64 -13.25
C ARG A 44 -8.75 -6.21 -13.78
N THR A 45 -7.66 -5.45 -13.68
CA THR A 45 -7.59 -4.04 -14.09
C THR A 45 -7.03 -3.90 -15.50
N ARG A 46 -7.01 -2.65 -16.00
CA ARG A 46 -6.36 -2.32 -17.26
C ARG A 46 -4.88 -1.94 -17.11
N GLU A 47 -4.41 -1.81 -15.87
CA GLU A 47 -3.02 -1.45 -15.57
C GLU A 47 -2.13 -2.69 -15.67
N LYS A 48 -1.30 -2.74 -16.69
CA LYS A 48 -0.41 -3.88 -16.94
C LYS A 48 0.78 -3.82 -15.99
N GLY A 49 1.13 -4.96 -15.41
CA GLY A 49 2.30 -5.08 -14.53
C GLY A 49 2.05 -4.71 -13.08
N ILE A 50 0.85 -4.21 -12.74
CA ILE A 50 0.48 -3.91 -11.35
C ILE A 50 0.54 -5.17 -10.49
N GLU A 51 0.21 -6.33 -11.03
CA GLU A 51 0.28 -7.64 -10.37
C GLU A 51 1.71 -7.99 -9.95
N VAL A 52 2.68 -7.69 -10.80
CA VAL A 52 4.11 -7.93 -10.51
C VAL A 52 4.64 -6.94 -9.48
N ALA A 53 4.25 -5.67 -9.60
CA ALA A 53 4.62 -4.64 -8.63
C ALA A 53 4.05 -4.98 -7.24
N PHE A 54 2.78 -5.39 -7.18
CA PHE A 54 2.10 -5.75 -5.95
C PHE A 54 2.69 -6.99 -5.28
N GLN A 55 2.97 -8.04 -6.05
CA GLN A 55 3.64 -9.23 -5.52
C GLN A 55 4.98 -8.88 -4.88
N ARG A 56 5.81 -8.06 -5.58
CA ARG A 56 7.11 -7.62 -5.05
C ARG A 56 6.97 -6.82 -3.76
N ALA A 57 5.99 -5.91 -3.71
CA ALA A 57 5.73 -5.11 -2.52
C ALA A 57 5.30 -5.98 -1.33
N LEU A 58 4.43 -6.96 -1.56
CA LEU A 58 4.04 -7.94 -0.54
C LEU A 58 5.25 -8.76 -0.06
N GLU A 59 6.04 -9.33 -0.96
CA GLU A 59 7.22 -10.11 -0.59
C GLU A 59 8.22 -9.28 0.21
N GLU A 60 8.43 -8.02 -0.15
CA GLU A 60 9.31 -7.10 0.58
C GLU A 60 8.77 -6.79 1.97
N GLU A 61 7.46 -6.53 2.09
CA GLU A 61 6.80 -6.27 3.37
C GLU A 61 6.92 -7.49 4.31
N PHE A 62 6.65 -8.70 3.82
CA PHE A 62 6.81 -9.93 4.61
C PHE A 62 8.26 -10.18 5.03
N ARG A 63 9.24 -9.92 4.16
CA ARG A 63 10.67 -10.02 4.51
C ARG A 63 11.08 -8.99 5.55
N ARG A 64 10.58 -7.76 5.43
CA ARG A 64 10.88 -6.66 6.35
C ARG A 64 10.33 -6.93 7.75
N ARG A 65 9.13 -7.47 7.86
CA ARG A 65 8.48 -7.82 9.14
C ARG A 65 9.08 -9.08 9.77
N GLY A 66 9.54 -10.03 8.97
CA GLY A 66 10.32 -11.17 9.41
C GLY A 66 9.59 -12.27 10.20
N LEU A 67 8.24 -12.19 10.32
CA LEU A 67 7.47 -13.20 11.04
C LEU A 67 7.40 -14.52 10.25
N LEU A 68 7.23 -14.43 8.94
CA LEU A 68 7.13 -15.57 8.02
C LEU A 68 8.21 -15.46 6.94
N THR A 69 8.84 -16.59 6.61
CA THR A 69 9.79 -16.65 5.50
C THR A 69 9.05 -16.85 4.20
N VAL A 70 9.26 -15.94 3.23
CA VAL A 70 8.69 -16.06 1.90
C VAL A 70 9.39 -17.18 1.13
N VAL A 71 8.63 -18.15 0.66
CA VAL A 71 9.11 -19.31 -0.11
C VAL A 71 8.30 -19.46 -1.40
N ARG A 72 8.76 -20.37 -2.28
CA ARG A 72 8.03 -20.67 -3.51
C ARG A 72 6.73 -21.43 -3.21
N GLU A 73 5.80 -21.34 -4.14
CA GLU A 73 4.56 -22.11 -4.10
C GLU A 73 4.84 -23.62 -4.00
N GLY A 74 4.08 -24.32 -3.17
CA GLY A 74 4.20 -25.74 -2.91
C GLY A 74 5.00 -26.13 -1.66
N ASP A 75 5.90 -25.28 -1.17
CA ASP A 75 6.74 -25.54 0.01
C ASP A 75 6.34 -24.72 1.23
N SER A 76 5.22 -24.01 1.16
CA SER A 76 4.78 -23.08 2.20
C SER A 76 3.79 -23.71 3.19
N ASP A 77 3.81 -23.20 4.42
CA ASP A 77 2.77 -23.49 5.43
C ASP A 77 1.48 -22.73 5.13
N LEU A 78 1.64 -21.51 4.55
CA LEU A 78 0.56 -20.60 4.23
C LEU A 78 0.65 -20.14 2.79
N THR A 79 -0.50 -19.83 2.19
CA THR A 79 -0.59 -19.21 0.86
C THR A 79 -1.47 -17.97 0.94
N LEU A 80 -0.90 -16.82 0.57
CA LEU A 80 -1.63 -15.56 0.40
C LEU A 80 -1.93 -15.34 -1.07
N SER A 81 -3.19 -15.41 -1.46
CA SER A 81 -3.67 -15.26 -2.85
C SER A 81 -4.80 -14.24 -2.95
N GLY A 82 -5.12 -13.79 -4.14
CA GLY A 82 -6.22 -12.84 -4.36
C GLY A 82 -6.28 -12.25 -5.76
N ASP A 83 -7.10 -11.22 -5.90
CA ASP A 83 -7.32 -10.49 -7.15
C ASP A 83 -7.13 -8.99 -6.93
N ILE A 84 -6.47 -8.32 -7.86
CA ILE A 84 -6.50 -6.86 -7.99
C ILE A 84 -7.74 -6.51 -8.79
N ARG A 85 -8.77 -6.00 -8.10
CA ARG A 85 -10.12 -5.80 -8.68
C ARG A 85 -10.24 -4.51 -9.45
N ARG A 86 -9.71 -3.43 -8.89
CA ARG A 86 -9.84 -2.10 -9.48
C ARG A 86 -8.59 -1.27 -9.21
N PHE A 87 -8.16 -0.56 -10.22
CA PHE A 87 -7.22 0.53 -10.13
C PHE A 87 -7.74 1.68 -10.98
N THR A 88 -7.89 2.86 -10.38
CA THR A 88 -8.32 4.08 -11.07
C THR A 88 -7.54 5.28 -10.57
N THR A 89 -7.38 6.27 -11.45
CA THR A 89 -6.83 7.58 -11.12
C THR A 89 -7.84 8.63 -11.56
N THR A 90 -8.29 9.45 -10.63
CA THR A 90 -9.32 10.46 -10.86
C THR A 90 -8.80 11.83 -10.47
N PRO A 91 -8.93 12.86 -11.31
CA PRO A 91 -8.57 14.23 -10.94
C PRO A 91 -9.55 14.75 -9.88
N ILE A 92 -8.99 15.37 -8.81
CA ILE A 92 -9.74 15.88 -7.67
C ILE A 92 -9.61 17.41 -7.50
N ALA A 93 -8.60 18.04 -8.10
CA ALA A 93 -8.46 19.49 -8.10
C ALA A 93 -8.02 20.02 -9.45
N TYR A 94 -8.46 21.26 -9.76
CA TYR A 94 -8.21 21.91 -11.05
C TYR A 94 -7.72 23.36 -10.84
N THR A 95 -6.91 23.86 -11.78
CA THR A 95 -6.60 25.29 -11.89
C THR A 95 -7.83 26.08 -12.31
N ALA A 96 -7.74 27.42 -12.23
CA ALA A 96 -8.76 28.33 -12.76
C ALA A 96 -8.94 28.18 -14.30
N THR A 97 -7.95 27.63 -14.99
CA THR A 97 -7.96 27.36 -16.44
C THR A 97 -8.48 25.96 -16.79
N GLY A 98 -8.88 25.17 -15.79
CA GLY A 98 -9.47 23.84 -15.99
C GLY A 98 -8.45 22.69 -16.14
N GLU A 99 -7.17 22.93 -15.85
CA GLU A 99 -6.14 21.87 -15.84
C GLU A 99 -6.14 21.13 -14.52
N ALA A 100 -6.11 19.79 -14.55
CA ALA A 100 -6.02 18.99 -13.33
C ALA A 100 -4.66 19.13 -12.67
N ILE A 101 -4.64 19.49 -11.38
CA ILE A 101 -3.44 19.70 -10.57
C ILE A 101 -3.27 18.67 -9.45
N GLU A 102 -4.34 17.93 -9.12
CA GLU A 102 -4.30 16.90 -8.12
C GLU A 102 -5.16 15.71 -8.56
N TYR A 103 -4.68 14.53 -8.26
CA TYR A 103 -5.32 13.27 -8.61
C TYR A 103 -5.41 12.39 -7.38
N GLN A 104 -6.46 11.57 -7.33
CA GLN A 104 -6.60 10.48 -6.37
C GLN A 104 -6.42 9.14 -7.08
N GLY A 105 -5.45 8.37 -6.60
CA GLY A 105 -5.30 6.96 -6.90
C GLY A 105 -6.21 6.12 -6.01
N PHE A 106 -6.83 5.11 -6.57
CA PHE A 106 -7.70 4.16 -5.88
C PHE A 106 -7.30 2.74 -6.27
N LEU A 107 -7.04 1.89 -5.28
CA LEU A 107 -6.70 0.48 -5.47
C LEU A 107 -7.61 -0.38 -4.60
N GLU A 108 -8.26 -1.38 -5.22
CA GLU A 108 -9.12 -2.36 -4.56
C GLU A 108 -8.58 -3.76 -4.81
N VAL A 109 -8.37 -4.52 -3.72
CA VAL A 109 -7.82 -5.87 -3.76
C VAL A 109 -8.70 -6.81 -2.94
N SER A 110 -8.94 -8.01 -3.44
CA SER A 110 -9.41 -9.13 -2.62
C SER A 110 -8.24 -10.01 -2.23
N LEU A 111 -8.29 -10.56 -1.04
CA LEU A 111 -7.24 -11.44 -0.54
C LEU A 111 -7.78 -12.58 0.30
N LYS A 112 -7.07 -13.68 0.26
CA LYS A 112 -7.36 -14.89 1.01
C LYS A 112 -6.07 -15.53 1.50
N LEU A 113 -5.99 -15.78 2.82
CA LEU A 113 -4.92 -16.54 3.44
C LEU A 113 -5.41 -17.95 3.71
N THR A 114 -4.71 -18.95 3.21
CA THR A 114 -5.04 -20.37 3.40
C THR A 114 -3.86 -21.11 4.01
N ASP A 115 -4.16 -22.20 4.73
CA ASP A 115 -3.16 -23.17 5.18
C ASP A 115 -2.88 -24.24 4.09
N ARG A 116 -1.95 -25.18 4.37
CA ARG A 116 -1.61 -26.29 3.47
C ARG A 116 -2.79 -27.19 3.12
N THR A 117 -3.81 -27.23 3.97
CA THR A 117 -5.00 -28.09 3.77
C THR A 117 -6.05 -27.38 2.92
N GLY A 118 -5.83 -26.11 2.58
CA GLY A 118 -6.78 -25.25 1.87
C GLY A 118 -7.82 -24.61 2.80
N HIS A 119 -7.68 -24.76 4.12
CA HIS A 119 -8.56 -24.07 5.07
C HIS A 119 -8.28 -22.57 5.06
N VAL A 120 -9.34 -21.77 4.97
CA VAL A 120 -9.26 -20.30 4.92
C VAL A 120 -9.08 -19.78 6.35
N LEU A 121 -7.95 -19.13 6.58
CA LEU A 121 -7.61 -18.49 7.86
C LEU A 121 -8.09 -17.04 7.90
N TYR A 122 -8.01 -16.35 6.74
CA TYR A 122 -8.46 -14.97 6.57
C TYR A 122 -8.99 -14.76 5.16
N ASN A 123 -10.04 -13.96 5.02
CA ASN A 123 -10.60 -13.54 3.74
C ASN A 123 -11.09 -12.09 3.83
N ASN A 124 -10.72 -11.27 2.86
CA ASN A 124 -11.25 -9.93 2.68
C ASN A 124 -11.51 -9.69 1.19
N ASP A 125 -12.77 -9.47 0.83
CA ASP A 125 -13.20 -9.34 -0.56
C ASP A 125 -13.08 -7.92 -1.12
N GLY A 126 -12.66 -6.95 -0.33
CA GLY A 126 -12.63 -5.55 -0.78
C GLY A 126 -11.77 -4.63 0.10
N LEU A 127 -10.48 -4.95 0.23
CA LEU A 127 -9.53 -4.01 0.83
C LEU A 127 -9.27 -2.86 -0.13
N VAL A 128 -9.41 -1.64 0.35
CA VAL A 128 -9.28 -0.41 -0.45
C VAL A 128 -8.18 0.47 0.12
N GLU A 129 -7.34 0.98 -0.77
CA GLU A 129 -6.34 2.00 -0.48
C GLU A 129 -6.52 3.19 -1.42
N THR A 130 -6.30 4.40 -0.91
CA THR A 130 -6.36 5.64 -1.69
C THR A 130 -5.14 6.51 -1.42
N LEU A 131 -4.63 7.15 -2.46
CA LEU A 131 -3.48 8.06 -2.37
C LEU A 131 -3.74 9.28 -3.24
N ASP A 132 -3.62 10.48 -2.63
CA ASP A 132 -3.70 11.73 -3.36
C ASP A 132 -2.30 12.16 -3.79
N PHE A 133 -2.17 12.58 -5.05
CA PHE A 133 -0.89 13.03 -5.61
C PHE A 133 -1.07 14.22 -6.55
N GLY A 134 -0.15 15.19 -6.43
CA GLY A 134 -0.18 16.38 -7.26
C GLY A 134 0.39 16.15 -8.67
N SER A 135 -0.22 16.76 -9.68
CA SER A 135 0.43 16.99 -10.95
C SER A 135 1.23 18.29 -10.86
N VAL A 136 2.52 18.29 -11.24
CA VAL A 136 3.29 19.53 -11.33
C VAL A 136 3.28 19.99 -12.78
N THR A 137 2.71 21.13 -13.01
CA THR A 137 3.00 21.91 -14.21
C THR A 137 4.39 22.51 -14.04
N GLY A 138 5.42 21.78 -14.47
CA GLY A 138 6.81 22.25 -14.40
C GLY A 138 7.15 23.03 -15.67
N ILE A 139 7.59 24.27 -15.53
CA ILE A 139 8.25 24.97 -16.61
C ILE A 139 9.65 24.38 -16.74
N VAL A 140 9.88 23.57 -17.79
CA VAL A 140 11.22 23.15 -18.15
C VAL A 140 11.85 24.27 -19.00
N VAL A 141 12.76 25.00 -18.39
CA VAL A 141 13.61 25.96 -19.14
C VAL A 141 14.69 25.16 -19.85
N THR A 142 14.50 24.86 -21.12
CA THR A 142 15.55 24.26 -21.95
C THR A 142 16.52 25.37 -22.39
N ALA A 143 17.66 25.42 -21.74
CA ALA A 143 18.75 26.37 -22.08
C ALA A 143 19.65 25.87 -23.21
N SER A 144 19.16 25.11 -24.18
CA SER A 144 19.97 24.60 -25.27
C SER A 144 19.72 25.36 -26.58
N PRO A 145 20.72 26.04 -27.16
CA PRO A 145 20.57 26.81 -28.42
C PRO A 145 20.23 25.97 -29.66
N ARG A 146 20.38 24.66 -29.59
CA ARG A 146 20.14 23.70 -30.70
C ARG A 146 18.70 23.46 -31.04
N PHE A 147 17.73 23.87 -30.18
CA PHE A 147 16.31 23.71 -30.45
C PHE A 147 15.67 24.83 -31.27
N GLN A 148 16.41 25.86 -31.67
CA GLN A 148 15.84 26.96 -32.41
C GLN A 148 15.73 26.77 -33.93
N GLU A 149 16.23 25.62 -34.46
CA GLU A 149 16.22 25.35 -35.91
C GLU A 149 15.25 24.26 -36.38
N GLY A 150 14.44 23.71 -35.49
CA GLY A 150 13.49 22.62 -35.82
C GLY A 150 12.04 23.10 -35.82
N THR A 151 11.23 22.44 -36.66
CA THR A 151 9.78 22.64 -36.87
C THR A 151 8.88 22.28 -35.68
N ILE A 152 9.41 22.22 -34.47
CA ILE A 152 8.63 21.91 -33.24
C ILE A 152 8.39 23.22 -32.49
N ASP A 153 7.13 23.63 -32.35
CA ASP A 153 6.74 24.80 -31.58
C ASP A 153 7.14 24.66 -30.11
N ALA A 154 7.58 25.73 -29.47
CA ALA A 154 7.91 25.75 -28.04
C ALA A 154 6.73 25.29 -27.15
N ARG A 155 5.49 25.44 -27.60
CA ARG A 155 4.28 24.94 -26.94
C ARG A 155 4.17 23.43 -26.97
N ASP A 156 4.61 22.81 -28.07
CA ASP A 156 4.60 21.33 -28.20
C ASP A 156 5.64 20.69 -27.29
N LEU A 157 6.79 21.32 -27.13
CA LEU A 157 7.84 20.88 -26.18
C LEU A 157 7.37 20.96 -24.72
N VAL A 158 6.69 22.03 -24.33
CA VAL A 158 6.13 22.18 -22.98
C VAL A 158 5.06 21.11 -22.73
N ASN A 159 4.19 20.87 -23.70
CA ASN A 159 3.15 19.84 -23.59
C ASN A 159 3.75 18.42 -23.52
N MET A 160 4.75 18.10 -24.33
CA MET A 160 5.45 16.81 -24.30
C MET A 160 6.14 16.58 -22.95
N THR A 161 6.80 17.59 -22.41
CA THR A 161 7.48 17.51 -21.11
C THR A 161 6.48 17.32 -19.96
N ASN A 162 5.35 18.03 -20.00
CA ASN A 162 4.29 17.89 -19.00
C ASN A 162 3.67 16.48 -19.02
N VAL A 163 3.46 15.89 -20.19
CA VAL A 163 2.97 14.51 -20.31
C VAL A 163 3.97 13.50 -19.73
N GLN A 164 5.26 13.67 -20.00
CA GLN A 164 6.29 12.78 -19.46
C GLN A 164 6.40 12.90 -17.93
N ILE A 165 6.38 14.11 -17.39
CA ILE A 165 6.41 14.35 -15.94
C ILE A 165 5.17 13.76 -15.28
N SER A 166 4.00 13.93 -15.88
CA SER A 166 2.76 13.38 -15.37
C SER A 166 2.78 11.84 -15.36
N GLU A 167 3.35 11.22 -16.39
CA GLU A 167 3.48 9.77 -16.44
C GLU A 167 4.46 9.22 -15.39
N VAL A 168 5.62 9.86 -15.20
CA VAL A 168 6.58 9.48 -14.14
C VAL A 168 5.94 9.60 -12.76
N ARG A 169 5.17 10.65 -12.52
CA ARG A 169 4.45 10.83 -11.24
C ARG A 169 3.36 9.78 -11.04
N ARG A 170 2.58 9.50 -12.08
CA ARG A 170 1.58 8.45 -12.05
C ARG A 170 2.20 7.09 -11.66
N GLN A 171 3.35 6.75 -12.24
CA GLN A 171 4.08 5.53 -11.92
C GLN A 171 4.63 5.54 -10.50
N THR A 172 5.18 6.67 -10.04
CA THR A 172 5.66 6.81 -8.66
C THR A 172 4.52 6.66 -7.66
N SER A 173 3.39 7.32 -7.91
CA SER A 173 2.19 7.23 -7.05
C SER A 173 1.56 5.85 -7.06
N LEU A 174 1.56 5.16 -8.22
CA LEU A 174 1.15 3.76 -8.30
C LEU A 174 2.03 2.88 -7.40
N HIS A 175 3.35 3.09 -7.45
CA HIS A 175 4.29 2.33 -6.63
C HIS A 175 4.07 2.56 -5.13
N GLU A 176 3.84 3.80 -4.74
CA GLU A 176 3.55 4.17 -3.36
C GLU A 176 2.22 3.57 -2.87
N LEU A 177 1.15 3.68 -3.68
CA LEU A 177 -0.15 3.10 -3.40
C LEU A 177 -0.08 1.57 -3.23
N VAL A 178 0.68 0.90 -4.09
CA VAL A 178 0.92 -0.54 -4.02
C VAL A 178 1.68 -0.93 -2.75
N ASN A 179 2.66 -0.14 -2.32
CA ASN A 179 3.41 -0.38 -1.08
C ASN A 179 2.55 -0.16 0.16
N GLN A 180 1.70 0.87 0.19
CA GLN A 180 0.76 1.10 1.28
C GLN A 180 -0.23 -0.06 1.38
N MET A 181 -0.83 -0.46 0.26
CA MET A 181 -1.71 -1.63 0.21
C MET A 181 -1.02 -2.91 0.70
N ALA A 182 0.25 -3.13 0.36
CA ALA A 182 1.00 -4.31 0.81
C ALA A 182 1.19 -4.31 2.33
N SER A 183 1.43 -3.14 2.94
CA SER A 183 1.50 -3.00 4.39
C SER A 183 0.16 -3.31 5.07
N ASP A 184 -0.95 -2.81 4.53
CA ASP A 184 -2.29 -3.06 5.05
C ASP A 184 -2.71 -4.51 4.91
N VAL A 185 -2.38 -5.14 3.78
CA VAL A 185 -2.57 -6.59 3.60
C VAL A 185 -1.83 -7.39 4.67
N TYR A 186 -0.57 -7.03 4.95
CA TYR A 186 0.18 -7.70 6.01
C TYR A 186 -0.50 -7.54 7.37
N LEU A 187 -0.85 -6.32 7.76
CA LEU A 187 -1.47 -6.02 9.03
C LEU A 187 -2.79 -6.80 9.21
N GLN A 188 -3.65 -6.79 8.20
CA GLN A 188 -4.95 -7.44 8.28
C GLN A 188 -4.85 -8.98 8.17
N ALA A 189 -4.01 -9.51 7.29
CA ALA A 189 -3.90 -10.95 7.09
C ALA A 189 -3.13 -11.65 8.22
N VAL A 190 -2.17 -10.97 8.85
CA VAL A 190 -1.25 -11.57 9.82
C VAL A 190 -1.58 -11.14 11.24
N GLU A 191 -1.76 -9.84 11.49
CA GLU A 191 -1.84 -9.28 12.83
C GLU A 191 -3.28 -9.18 13.37
N ALA A 192 -4.32 -9.49 12.60
CA ALA A 192 -5.74 -9.49 12.96
C ALA A 192 -6.12 -8.38 13.96
N PHE A 193 -6.42 -7.20 13.45
CA PHE A 193 -6.97 -6.08 14.23
C PHE A 193 -8.49 -6.08 14.24
#